data_3ca1713d98a802ade79de2a19fc7a2b9
#
_entry.id   3ca1713d98a802ade79de2a19fc7a2b9
#
_cell.length_a   1.000
_cell.length_b   1.000
_cell.length_c   1.000
_cell.angle_alpha   90.00
_cell.angle_beta   90.00
_cell.angle_gamma   90.00
#
_symmetry.space_group_name_H-M   'P 1'
#
loop_
_entity.id
_entity.type
_entity.pdbx_description
1 polymer ?
#
loop_
_entity_poly.entity_id
_entity_poly.type
_entity_poly.pdbx_seq_one_letter_code
_entity_poly.pdbx_strand_id
1 'polypeptide(L)'
;LDREVHKSVCYGCALLGITPYFFSAPLIEPFAVSGALPVKDAEAQLIAHPEIKAILLTSPTYYGIRRAIPEFADLCRAHGKLLLVDGAHGAHFPAVGLPTPVAEGADMAVLSMHKTLPCMGQGAVLLSAAGVDRRALRENTMLFGTSSPSYPIMASIDLARAYTEGPGHAEYRRSAETCAELRTYVQHRTMFTALTEDHFPALDPCRLTVCTAGTDITGHQLADTLWSECGVACEMADDRNVVFILTGSDPNGAISRLKRGLRRISRRRELIPLPSLSAPFPPAERVMPASSGS
;
A
#
# COMPACT_ATOMS: atom_id res chain seq x y z
N LEU A 1 -10.84 11.79 0.44
CA LEU A 1 -9.67 11.00 0.03
C LEU A 1 -8.71 10.81 1.20
N ASP A 2 -8.20 9.57 1.38
CA ASP A 2 -6.98 9.32 2.16
C ASP A 2 -5.81 10.14 1.58
N ARG A 3 -4.95 10.72 2.41
CA ARG A 3 -3.76 11.46 1.94
C ARG A 3 -2.68 10.57 1.31
N GLU A 4 -2.75 9.27 1.53
CA GLU A 4 -1.85 8.26 0.92
C GLU A 4 -2.26 7.86 -0.50
N VAL A 5 -3.14 8.63 -1.16
CA VAL A 5 -3.58 8.32 -2.51
C VAL A 5 -2.46 8.44 -3.54
N HIS A 6 -2.49 7.54 -4.52
CA HIS A 6 -1.59 7.65 -5.66
C HIS A 6 -1.92 8.88 -6.51
N LYS A 7 -0.91 9.52 -7.09
CA LYS A 7 -1.06 10.73 -7.94
C LYS A 7 -2.12 10.60 -9.04
N SER A 8 -2.36 9.40 -9.57
CA SER A 8 -3.41 9.17 -10.58
C SER A 8 -4.82 9.50 -10.09
N VAL A 9 -5.08 9.34 -8.78
CA VAL A 9 -6.37 9.73 -8.18
C VAL A 9 -6.53 11.25 -8.23
N CYS A 10 -5.47 11.99 -7.87
CA CYS A 10 -5.47 13.46 -7.97
C CYS A 10 -5.64 13.93 -9.43
N TYR A 11 -4.96 13.28 -10.37
CA TYR A 11 -5.13 13.57 -11.80
C TYR A 11 -6.54 13.25 -12.30
N GLY A 12 -7.12 12.13 -11.84
CA GLY A 12 -8.51 11.79 -12.14
C GLY A 12 -9.49 12.83 -11.62
N CYS A 13 -9.30 13.31 -10.38
CA CYS A 13 -10.10 14.39 -9.81
C CYS A 13 -9.99 15.68 -10.65
N ALA A 14 -8.76 16.06 -11.03
CA ALA A 14 -8.51 17.23 -11.87
C ALA A 14 -9.19 17.12 -13.23
N LEU A 15 -9.04 15.96 -13.90
CA LEU A 15 -9.64 15.70 -15.22
C LEU A 15 -11.17 15.78 -15.20
N LEU A 16 -11.77 15.29 -14.11
CA LEU A 16 -13.23 15.24 -13.96
C LEU A 16 -13.82 16.47 -13.24
N GLY A 17 -13.01 17.47 -12.88
CA GLY A 17 -13.46 18.65 -12.14
C GLY A 17 -13.95 18.34 -10.73
N ILE A 18 -13.49 17.24 -10.12
CA ILE A 18 -13.89 16.82 -8.78
C ILE A 18 -13.02 17.57 -7.76
N THR A 19 -13.66 18.20 -6.77
CA THR A 19 -12.96 18.79 -5.61
C THR A 19 -12.76 17.71 -4.56
N PRO A 20 -11.51 17.29 -4.27
CA PRO A 20 -11.23 16.33 -3.23
C PRO A 20 -11.21 16.98 -1.84
N TYR A 21 -11.78 16.29 -0.86
CA TYR A 21 -11.61 16.56 0.57
C TYR A 21 -10.65 15.51 1.14
N PHE A 22 -9.60 15.96 1.82
CA PHE A 22 -8.59 15.06 2.36
C PHE A 22 -8.77 14.87 3.86
N PHE A 23 -8.55 13.66 4.32
CA PHE A 23 -8.37 13.34 5.73
C PHE A 23 -7.09 12.52 5.92
N SER A 24 -6.49 12.63 7.10
CA SER A 24 -5.19 12.03 7.38
C SER A 24 -5.22 11.26 8.69
N ALA A 25 -4.40 10.24 8.77
CA ALA A 25 -4.17 9.49 9.98
C ALA A 25 -3.04 10.12 10.82
N PRO A 26 -3.02 9.91 12.14
CA PRO A 26 -1.85 10.16 12.95
C PRO A 26 -0.68 9.29 12.46
N LEU A 27 0.54 9.78 12.68
CA LEU A 27 1.75 9.07 12.28
C LEU A 27 2.13 8.01 13.32
N ILE A 28 2.65 6.89 12.83
CA ILE A 28 3.23 5.81 13.67
C ILE A 28 4.70 6.11 13.89
N GLU A 29 5.09 6.30 15.16
CA GLU A 29 6.49 6.44 15.56
C GLU A 29 7.22 5.09 15.62
N PRO A 30 8.52 5.02 15.31
CA PRO A 30 9.39 6.09 14.81
C PRO A 30 9.39 6.20 13.27
N PHE A 31 8.52 5.47 12.59
CA PHE A 31 8.46 5.33 11.13
C PHE A 31 8.02 6.60 10.41
N ALA A 32 7.26 7.46 11.08
CA ALA A 32 6.60 8.62 10.47
C ALA A 32 5.67 8.25 9.30
N VAL A 33 5.01 7.10 9.38
CA VAL A 33 4.06 6.62 8.37
C VAL A 33 2.63 6.73 8.88
N SER A 34 1.69 6.90 7.96
CA SER A 34 0.27 7.08 8.24
C SER A 34 -0.34 5.84 8.89
N GLY A 35 -0.88 5.97 10.10
CA GLY A 35 -1.52 4.92 10.88
C GLY A 35 -3.00 4.73 10.59
N ALA A 36 -3.81 4.49 11.64
CA ALA A 36 -5.25 4.31 11.51
C ALA A 36 -5.94 5.60 11.07
N LEU A 37 -6.73 5.51 10.01
CA LEU A 37 -7.60 6.61 9.58
C LEU A 37 -8.79 6.73 10.54
N PRO A 38 -9.02 7.91 11.13
CA PRO A 38 -10.16 8.09 12.04
C PRO A 38 -11.48 8.07 11.28
N VAL A 39 -12.30 7.05 11.49
CA VAL A 39 -13.65 6.93 10.86
C VAL A 39 -14.52 8.12 11.21
N LYS A 40 -14.43 8.61 12.46
CA LYS A 40 -15.18 9.80 12.93
C LYS A 40 -14.86 11.07 12.15
N ASP A 41 -13.60 11.24 11.74
CA ASP A 41 -13.20 12.41 10.94
C ASP A 41 -13.77 12.33 9.52
N ALA A 42 -13.80 11.12 8.94
CA ALA A 42 -14.46 10.88 7.67
C ALA A 42 -15.97 11.12 7.76
N GLU A 43 -16.62 10.67 8.84
CA GLU A 43 -18.04 10.93 9.09
C GLU A 43 -18.33 12.43 9.22
N ALA A 44 -17.51 13.17 9.97
CA ALA A 44 -17.64 14.61 10.10
C ALA A 44 -17.54 15.32 8.73
N GLN A 45 -16.66 14.85 7.85
CA GLN A 45 -16.55 15.36 6.48
C GLN A 45 -17.82 15.06 5.65
N LEU A 46 -18.40 13.87 5.76
CA LEU A 46 -19.63 13.51 5.06
C LEU A 46 -20.83 14.34 5.52
N ILE A 47 -20.88 14.69 6.81
CA ILE A 47 -21.92 15.54 7.39
C ILE A 47 -21.76 17.00 6.93
N ALA A 48 -20.53 17.51 6.97
CA ALA A 48 -20.21 18.89 6.57
C ALA A 48 -20.35 19.11 5.05
N HIS A 49 -20.15 18.06 4.26
CA HIS A 49 -20.10 18.08 2.81
C HIS A 49 -21.03 16.99 2.21
N PRO A 50 -22.34 17.18 2.26
CA PRO A 50 -23.31 16.17 1.78
C PRO A 50 -23.21 15.90 0.26
N GLU A 51 -22.58 16.79 -0.49
CA GLU A 51 -22.26 16.62 -1.91
C GLU A 51 -21.20 15.54 -2.20
N ILE A 52 -20.42 15.10 -1.21
CA ILE A 52 -19.46 13.99 -1.36
C ILE A 52 -20.21 12.74 -1.83
N LYS A 53 -19.70 12.09 -2.88
CA LYS A 53 -20.30 10.88 -3.46
C LYS A 53 -19.62 9.60 -3.01
N ALA A 54 -18.33 9.67 -2.70
CA ALA A 54 -17.54 8.51 -2.36
C ALA A 54 -16.40 8.83 -1.38
N ILE A 55 -15.99 7.81 -0.61
CA ILE A 55 -14.71 7.78 0.08
C ILE A 55 -13.76 6.91 -0.75
N LEU A 56 -12.50 7.33 -0.90
CA LEU A 56 -11.45 6.52 -1.51
C LEU A 56 -10.32 6.34 -0.51
N LEU A 57 -9.97 5.08 -0.26
CA LEU A 57 -8.88 4.65 0.62
C LEU A 57 -7.78 3.98 -0.19
N THR A 58 -6.54 4.09 0.29
CA THR A 58 -5.41 3.28 -0.17
C THR A 58 -5.15 2.16 0.83
N SER A 59 -5.36 0.89 0.44
CA SER A 59 -5.16 -0.28 1.31
C SER A 59 -4.70 -1.51 0.53
N PRO A 60 -3.50 -2.06 0.84
CA PRO A 60 -2.56 -1.54 1.83
C PRO A 60 -1.87 -0.26 1.37
N THR A 61 -1.33 0.50 2.32
CA THR A 61 -0.44 1.62 2.01
C THR A 61 0.89 1.09 1.46
N TYR A 62 1.75 2.00 0.99
CA TYR A 62 3.08 1.62 0.48
C TYR A 62 3.94 0.93 1.54
N TYR A 63 3.77 1.30 2.81
CA TYR A 63 4.47 0.71 3.96
C TYR A 63 3.83 -0.59 4.49
N GLY A 64 2.74 -1.04 3.89
CA GLY A 64 2.07 -2.29 4.24
C GLY A 64 0.99 -2.16 5.31
N ILE A 65 0.47 -0.97 5.59
CA ILE A 65 -0.62 -0.77 6.54
C ILE A 65 -1.96 -0.99 5.84
N ARG A 66 -2.78 -1.89 6.39
CA ARG A 66 -4.14 -2.16 5.92
C ARG A 66 -5.12 -1.24 6.62
N ARG A 67 -6.08 -0.71 5.86
CA ARG A 67 -7.15 0.15 6.40
C ARG A 67 -8.31 -0.71 6.93
N ALA A 68 -9.08 -0.14 7.83
CA ALA A 68 -10.29 -0.74 8.40
C ALA A 68 -11.46 -0.66 7.39
N ILE A 69 -11.35 -1.39 6.28
CA ILE A 69 -12.32 -1.34 5.17
C ILE A 69 -13.76 -1.61 5.64
N PRO A 70 -14.05 -2.62 6.51
CA PRO A 70 -15.41 -2.88 6.97
C PRO A 70 -16.05 -1.67 7.67
N GLU A 71 -15.31 -0.97 8.52
CA GLU A 71 -15.80 0.21 9.25
C GLU A 71 -16.15 1.36 8.29
N PHE A 72 -15.31 1.59 7.29
CA PHE A 72 -15.58 2.59 6.26
C PHE A 72 -16.72 2.17 5.32
N ALA A 73 -16.89 0.88 5.05
CA ALA A 73 -18.02 0.36 4.28
C ALA A 73 -19.35 0.59 5.00
N ASP A 74 -19.38 0.35 6.31
CA ASP A 74 -20.57 0.61 7.14
C ASP A 74 -20.89 2.11 7.18
N LEU A 75 -19.88 2.96 7.35
CA LEU A 75 -20.03 4.41 7.30
C LEU A 75 -20.60 4.86 5.93
N CYS A 76 -20.01 4.43 4.84
CA CYS A 76 -20.46 4.77 3.49
C CYS A 76 -21.91 4.33 3.26
N ARG A 77 -22.26 3.13 3.68
CA ARG A 77 -23.62 2.59 3.57
C ARG A 77 -24.63 3.41 4.37
N ALA A 78 -24.28 3.78 5.60
CA ALA A 78 -25.14 4.60 6.47
C ALA A 78 -25.43 5.98 5.87
N HIS A 79 -24.50 6.54 5.10
CA HIS A 79 -24.65 7.86 4.46
C HIS A 79 -25.02 7.78 2.97
N GLY A 80 -25.30 6.60 2.40
CA GLY A 80 -25.63 6.42 0.97
C GLY A 80 -24.48 6.83 0.04
N LYS A 81 -23.22 6.59 0.46
CA LYS A 81 -22.01 6.90 -0.31
C LYS A 81 -21.32 5.62 -0.77
N LEU A 82 -20.42 5.74 -1.75
CA LEU A 82 -19.61 4.63 -2.24
C LEU A 82 -18.28 4.56 -1.50
N LEU A 83 -17.81 3.34 -1.26
CA LEU A 83 -16.44 3.07 -0.81
C LEU A 83 -15.61 2.54 -1.97
N LEU A 84 -14.57 3.29 -2.35
CA LEU A 84 -13.58 2.93 -3.37
C LEU A 84 -12.26 2.60 -2.70
N VAL A 85 -11.57 1.56 -3.17
CA VAL A 85 -10.27 1.17 -2.60
C VAL A 85 -9.22 1.07 -3.70
N ASP A 86 -8.16 1.86 -3.55
CA ASP A 86 -6.91 1.60 -4.26
C ASP A 86 -6.16 0.49 -3.51
N GLY A 87 -6.35 -0.74 -4.00
CA GLY A 87 -5.70 -1.95 -3.50
C GLY A 87 -4.51 -2.38 -4.35
N ALA A 88 -3.86 -1.44 -5.06
CA ALA A 88 -2.80 -1.74 -6.01
C ALA A 88 -1.68 -2.63 -5.45
N HIS A 89 -1.40 -2.56 -4.16
CA HIS A 89 -0.38 -3.35 -3.48
C HIS A 89 -0.92 -4.61 -2.78
N GLY A 90 -2.21 -4.93 -2.89
CA GLY A 90 -2.90 -6.02 -2.17
C GLY A 90 -3.35 -7.19 -3.04
N ALA A 91 -2.89 -7.32 -4.30
CA ALA A 91 -3.36 -8.37 -5.18
C ALA A 91 -3.03 -9.80 -4.69
N HIS A 92 -2.00 -9.96 -3.87
CA HIS A 92 -1.58 -11.23 -3.28
C HIS A 92 -2.37 -11.64 -2.01
N PHE A 93 -3.21 -10.77 -1.46
CA PHE A 93 -3.91 -11.03 -0.20
C PHE A 93 -4.69 -12.36 -0.16
N PRO A 94 -5.44 -12.75 -1.20
CA PRO A 94 -6.10 -14.06 -1.20
C PRO A 94 -5.12 -15.24 -1.06
N ALA A 95 -3.93 -15.13 -1.63
CA ALA A 95 -2.91 -16.18 -1.52
C ALA A 95 -2.32 -16.33 -0.11
N VAL A 96 -2.47 -15.34 0.75
CA VAL A 96 -2.06 -15.38 2.17
C VAL A 96 -3.25 -15.45 3.14
N GLY A 97 -4.45 -15.76 2.63
CA GLY A 97 -5.66 -15.94 3.43
C GLY A 97 -6.34 -14.65 3.88
N LEU A 98 -6.00 -13.52 3.27
CA LEU A 98 -6.65 -12.23 3.54
C LEU A 98 -7.73 -11.94 2.48
N PRO A 99 -8.83 -11.28 2.85
CA PRO A 99 -9.89 -10.94 1.90
C PRO A 99 -9.45 -9.85 0.92
N THR A 100 -10.14 -9.78 -0.24
CA THR A 100 -10.06 -8.64 -1.13
C THR A 100 -10.85 -7.46 -0.54
N PRO A 101 -10.56 -6.20 -0.94
CA PRO A 101 -11.31 -5.04 -0.44
C PRO A 101 -12.83 -5.14 -0.68
N VAL A 102 -13.24 -5.72 -1.80
CA VAL A 102 -14.67 -5.93 -2.09
C VAL A 102 -15.29 -6.99 -1.18
N ALA A 103 -14.56 -8.03 -0.80
CA ALA A 103 -15.01 -9.01 0.19
C ALA A 103 -15.10 -8.42 1.60
N GLU A 104 -14.35 -7.35 1.89
CA GLU A 104 -14.44 -6.57 3.14
C GLU A 104 -15.55 -5.52 3.11
N GLY A 105 -16.26 -5.34 1.99
CA GLY A 105 -17.42 -4.45 1.88
C GLY A 105 -17.22 -3.21 1.00
N ALA A 106 -16.09 -3.04 0.35
CA ALA A 106 -15.91 -1.96 -0.62
C ALA A 106 -16.81 -2.16 -1.85
N ASP A 107 -17.33 -1.08 -2.41
CA ASP A 107 -18.12 -1.14 -3.64
C ASP A 107 -17.26 -1.43 -4.87
N MET A 108 -16.07 -0.84 -4.93
CA MET A 108 -15.10 -1.09 -6.00
C MET A 108 -13.68 -1.07 -5.47
N ALA A 109 -12.80 -1.88 -6.08
CA ALA A 109 -11.38 -1.89 -5.78
C ALA A 109 -10.54 -2.12 -7.02
N VAL A 110 -9.42 -1.40 -7.14
CA VAL A 110 -8.40 -1.63 -8.18
C VAL A 110 -7.24 -2.41 -7.56
N LEU A 111 -6.80 -3.48 -8.25
CA LEU A 111 -5.65 -4.29 -7.87
C LEU A 111 -4.62 -4.31 -9.01
N SER A 112 -3.38 -3.91 -8.73
CA SER A 112 -2.29 -4.05 -9.70
C SER A 112 -1.67 -5.44 -9.57
N MET A 113 -2.11 -6.36 -10.41
CA MET A 113 -1.65 -7.76 -10.40
C MET A 113 -0.12 -7.85 -10.59
N HIS A 114 0.44 -6.99 -11.46
CA HIS A 114 1.85 -6.97 -11.80
C HIS A 114 2.80 -6.51 -10.69
N LYS A 115 2.28 -5.91 -9.59
CA LYS A 115 3.13 -5.44 -8.49
C LYS A 115 3.49 -6.56 -7.50
N THR A 116 2.57 -7.48 -7.26
CA THR A 116 2.73 -8.48 -6.21
C THR A 116 2.48 -9.91 -6.66
N LEU A 117 2.01 -10.14 -7.89
CA LEU A 117 1.80 -11.44 -8.49
C LEU A 117 2.66 -11.62 -9.75
N PRO A 118 2.97 -12.87 -10.17
CA PRO A 118 3.76 -13.16 -11.36
C PRO A 118 2.98 -12.86 -12.65
N CYS A 119 2.69 -11.61 -12.89
CA CYS A 119 1.92 -11.08 -14.00
C CYS A 119 2.77 -10.10 -14.81
N MET A 120 2.52 -10.01 -16.11
CA MET A 120 3.19 -9.03 -16.99
C MET A 120 2.88 -7.60 -16.53
N GLY A 121 3.83 -6.70 -16.73
CA GLY A 121 3.67 -5.27 -16.44
C GLY A 121 2.37 -4.70 -17.04
N GLN A 122 1.77 -3.74 -16.36
CA GLN A 122 0.46 -3.13 -16.66
C GLN A 122 -0.76 -4.04 -16.39
N GLY A 123 -0.56 -5.29 -15.94
CA GLY A 123 -1.67 -6.17 -15.56
C GLY A 123 -2.36 -5.66 -14.30
N ALA A 124 -3.63 -5.26 -14.43
CA ALA A 124 -4.47 -4.80 -13.33
C ALA A 124 -5.90 -5.31 -13.50
N VAL A 125 -6.64 -5.39 -12.40
CA VAL A 125 -8.05 -5.76 -12.39
C VAL A 125 -8.85 -4.75 -11.57
N LEU A 126 -10.07 -4.51 -12.01
CA LEU A 126 -11.07 -3.75 -11.27
C LEU A 126 -12.13 -4.73 -10.75
N LEU A 127 -12.25 -4.80 -9.43
CA LEU A 127 -13.28 -5.57 -8.75
C LEU A 127 -14.47 -4.66 -8.42
N SER A 128 -15.69 -5.19 -8.50
CA SER A 128 -16.90 -4.48 -8.11
C SER A 128 -17.85 -5.38 -7.31
N ALA A 129 -18.53 -4.80 -6.33
CA ALA A 129 -19.65 -5.43 -5.65
C ALA A 129 -20.84 -5.65 -6.59
N ALA A 130 -21.77 -6.54 -6.20
CA ALA A 130 -22.93 -6.89 -7.03
C ALA A 130 -23.88 -5.70 -7.27
N GLY A 131 -23.91 -4.72 -6.36
CA GLY A 131 -24.77 -3.53 -6.45
C GLY A 131 -24.29 -2.43 -7.40
N VAL A 132 -23.06 -2.54 -7.93
CA VAL A 132 -22.50 -1.54 -8.85
C VAL A 132 -23.09 -1.72 -10.25
N ASP A 133 -23.47 -0.62 -10.89
CA ASP A 133 -23.98 -0.63 -12.28
C ASP A 133 -22.85 -1.10 -13.24
N ARG A 134 -22.94 -2.37 -13.63
CA ARG A 134 -21.96 -3.01 -14.53
C ARG A 134 -21.91 -2.40 -15.92
N ARG A 135 -23.04 -1.82 -16.40
CA ARG A 135 -23.07 -1.17 -17.71
C ARG A 135 -22.28 0.13 -17.67
N ALA A 136 -22.58 1.00 -16.70
CA ALA A 136 -21.85 2.24 -16.51
C ALA A 136 -20.37 1.98 -16.27
N LEU A 137 -20.02 0.96 -15.46
CA LEU A 137 -18.64 0.56 -15.21
C LEU A 137 -17.91 0.17 -16.49
N ARG A 138 -18.54 -0.65 -17.34
CA ARG A 138 -17.97 -1.08 -18.63
C ARG A 138 -17.76 0.09 -19.58
N GLU A 139 -18.78 0.96 -19.74
CA GLU A 139 -18.71 2.13 -20.62
C GLU A 139 -17.56 3.06 -20.19
N ASN A 140 -17.41 3.36 -18.90
CA ASN A 140 -16.33 4.20 -18.40
C ASN A 140 -14.95 3.51 -18.52
N THR A 141 -14.87 2.20 -18.30
CA THR A 141 -13.61 1.46 -18.49
C THR A 141 -13.17 1.48 -19.96
N MET A 142 -14.09 1.40 -20.91
CA MET A 142 -13.77 1.53 -22.34
C MET A 142 -13.33 2.94 -22.72
N LEU A 143 -13.89 3.96 -22.07
CA LEU A 143 -13.57 5.36 -22.34
C LEU A 143 -12.16 5.74 -21.84
N PHE A 144 -11.79 5.32 -20.62
CA PHE A 144 -10.52 5.69 -19.98
C PHE A 144 -9.44 4.62 -20.10
N GLY A 145 -9.79 3.40 -20.48
CA GLY A 145 -8.85 2.28 -20.68
C GLY A 145 -8.45 2.13 -22.14
N THR A 146 -8.70 0.94 -22.69
CA THR A 146 -8.37 0.64 -24.09
C THR A 146 -9.50 -0.14 -24.76
N SER A 147 -9.74 0.15 -26.02
CA SER A 147 -10.61 -0.68 -26.88
C SER A 147 -9.89 -1.88 -27.49
N SER A 148 -8.55 -1.96 -27.37
CA SER A 148 -7.71 -3.03 -27.93
C SER A 148 -6.80 -3.62 -26.85
N PRO A 149 -7.36 -4.40 -25.89
CA PRO A 149 -6.59 -4.96 -24.79
C PRO A 149 -5.55 -5.96 -25.30
N SER A 150 -4.37 -5.95 -24.66
CA SER A 150 -3.30 -6.93 -24.96
C SER A 150 -3.68 -8.31 -24.44
N TYR A 151 -3.93 -9.26 -25.35
CA TYR A 151 -4.21 -10.65 -24.97
C TYR A 151 -3.09 -11.32 -24.15
N PRO A 152 -1.78 -11.10 -24.44
CA PRO A 152 -0.73 -11.61 -23.57
C PRO A 152 -0.82 -11.10 -22.13
N ILE A 153 -1.13 -9.82 -21.92
CA ILE A 153 -1.32 -9.27 -20.57
C ILE A 153 -2.53 -9.91 -19.90
N MET A 154 -3.66 -10.02 -20.61
CA MET A 154 -4.87 -10.68 -20.08
C MET A 154 -4.61 -12.14 -19.71
N ALA A 155 -3.93 -12.89 -20.57
CA ALA A 155 -3.53 -14.28 -20.29
C ALA A 155 -2.60 -14.35 -19.06
N SER A 156 -1.65 -13.44 -18.92
CA SER A 156 -0.74 -13.40 -17.76
C SER A 156 -1.49 -13.13 -16.45
N ILE A 157 -2.54 -12.29 -16.46
CA ILE A 157 -3.40 -12.06 -15.30
C ILE A 157 -4.11 -13.35 -14.88
N ASP A 158 -4.72 -14.07 -15.83
CA ASP A 158 -5.42 -15.31 -15.52
C ASP A 158 -4.47 -16.43 -15.08
N LEU A 159 -3.31 -16.55 -15.70
CA LEU A 159 -2.25 -17.47 -15.26
C LEU A 159 -1.75 -17.15 -13.84
N ALA A 160 -1.55 -15.86 -13.51
CA ALA A 160 -1.15 -15.44 -12.18
C ALA A 160 -2.24 -15.77 -11.14
N ARG A 161 -3.52 -15.57 -11.47
CA ARG A 161 -4.65 -15.98 -10.64
C ARG A 161 -4.63 -17.50 -10.40
N ALA A 162 -4.58 -18.28 -11.47
CA ALA A 162 -4.56 -19.75 -11.38
C ALA A 162 -3.34 -20.26 -10.59
N TYR A 163 -2.18 -19.62 -10.76
CA TYR A 163 -0.98 -19.94 -9.98
C TYR A 163 -1.19 -19.69 -8.49
N THR A 164 -1.75 -18.54 -8.11
CA THR A 164 -1.96 -18.19 -6.68
C THR A 164 -3.05 -19.03 -6.02
N GLU A 165 -4.04 -19.50 -6.76
CA GLU A 165 -5.06 -20.46 -6.28
C GLU A 165 -4.52 -21.90 -6.19
N GLY A 166 -3.42 -22.19 -6.88
CA GLY A 166 -2.77 -23.50 -6.96
C GLY A 166 -1.42 -23.53 -6.23
N PRO A 167 -0.30 -23.83 -6.92
CA PRO A 167 1.01 -24.04 -6.31
C PRO A 167 1.56 -22.77 -5.63
N GLY A 168 1.25 -21.61 -6.14
CA GLY A 168 1.69 -20.33 -5.59
C GLY A 168 1.16 -20.04 -4.18
N HIS A 169 0.01 -20.60 -3.82
CA HIS A 169 -0.57 -20.39 -2.49
C HIS A 169 0.42 -20.76 -1.35
N ALA A 170 1.08 -21.92 -1.46
CA ALA A 170 2.07 -22.34 -0.47
C ALA A 170 3.30 -21.44 -0.46
N GLU A 171 3.70 -20.92 -1.62
CA GLU A 171 4.87 -20.05 -1.74
C GLU A 171 4.61 -18.66 -1.13
N TYR A 172 3.44 -18.07 -1.35
CA TYR A 172 3.07 -16.80 -0.72
C TYR A 172 2.93 -16.93 0.80
N ARG A 173 2.37 -18.03 1.31
CA ARG A 173 2.36 -18.30 2.75
C ARG A 173 3.75 -18.38 3.33
N ARG A 174 4.67 -19.09 2.66
CA ARG A 174 6.09 -19.14 3.07
C ARG A 174 6.73 -17.76 3.05
N SER A 175 6.41 -16.91 2.06
CA SER A 175 6.90 -15.53 2.01
C SER A 175 6.40 -14.71 3.19
N ALA A 176 5.15 -14.89 3.60
CA ALA A 176 4.59 -14.24 4.80
C ALA A 176 5.32 -14.70 6.08
N GLU A 177 5.55 -16.00 6.24
CA GLU A 177 6.32 -16.58 7.35
C GLU A 177 7.76 -16.03 7.38
N THR A 178 8.42 -16.00 6.22
CA THR A 178 9.76 -15.43 6.06
C THR A 178 9.80 -13.94 6.41
N CYS A 179 8.76 -13.19 6.05
CA CYS A 179 8.66 -11.78 6.40
C CYS A 179 8.53 -11.58 7.91
N ALA A 180 7.74 -12.40 8.60
CA ALA A 180 7.61 -12.37 10.06
C ALA A 180 8.96 -12.69 10.75
N GLU A 181 9.69 -13.70 10.25
CA GLU A 181 11.06 -14.00 10.72
C GLU A 181 12.01 -12.81 10.48
N LEU A 182 11.91 -12.12 9.35
CA LEU A 182 12.73 -10.95 9.06
C LEU A 182 12.43 -9.80 10.00
N ARG A 183 11.16 -9.52 10.31
CA ARG A 183 10.76 -8.51 11.31
C ARG A 183 11.42 -8.83 12.66
N THR A 184 11.30 -10.06 13.13
CA THR A 184 11.95 -10.55 14.36
C THR A 184 13.47 -10.42 14.29
N TYR A 185 14.07 -10.79 13.14
CA TYR A 185 15.52 -10.67 12.95
C TYR A 185 15.99 -9.23 13.02
N VAL A 186 15.31 -8.30 12.37
CA VAL A 186 15.65 -6.86 12.41
C VAL A 186 15.62 -6.35 13.85
N GLN A 187 14.56 -6.63 14.59
CA GLN A 187 14.39 -6.18 15.98
C GLN A 187 15.49 -6.71 16.93
N HIS A 188 15.93 -7.95 16.76
CA HIS A 188 16.85 -8.57 17.72
C HIS A 188 18.31 -8.61 17.27
N ARG A 189 18.62 -8.34 16.01
CA ARG A 189 19.95 -8.54 15.43
C ARG A 189 20.55 -7.30 14.77
N THR A 190 19.81 -6.20 14.76
CA THR A 190 20.24 -4.92 14.19
C THR A 190 19.89 -3.77 15.12
N MET A 191 20.35 -2.57 14.80
CA MET A 191 19.95 -1.32 15.46
C MET A 191 18.72 -0.69 14.81
N PHE A 192 18.21 -1.28 13.72
CA PHE A 192 17.04 -0.82 13.00
C PHE A 192 15.77 -1.34 13.64
N THR A 193 14.67 -0.66 13.38
CA THR A 193 13.34 -1.06 13.86
C THR A 193 12.49 -1.58 12.69
N ALA A 194 11.91 -2.76 12.82
CA ALA A 194 10.93 -3.25 11.84
C ALA A 194 9.51 -2.83 12.25
N LEU A 195 8.68 -2.49 11.26
CA LEU A 195 7.25 -2.28 11.48
C LEU A 195 6.60 -3.65 11.77
N THR A 196 6.03 -3.79 12.97
CA THR A 196 5.41 -5.02 13.48
C THR A 196 3.98 -4.79 13.93
N GLU A 197 3.28 -5.86 14.27
CA GLU A 197 1.91 -5.83 14.79
C GLU A 197 1.80 -5.08 16.12
N ASP A 198 2.89 -4.93 16.88
CA ASP A 198 2.94 -4.08 18.08
C ASP A 198 2.81 -2.59 17.77
N HIS A 199 3.26 -2.16 16.58
CA HIS A 199 3.14 -0.79 16.11
C HIS A 199 1.79 -0.54 15.44
N PHE A 200 1.31 -1.53 14.68
CA PHE A 200 0.02 -1.46 13.99
C PHE A 200 -0.53 -2.87 13.70
N PRO A 201 -1.75 -3.22 14.18
CA PRO A 201 -2.23 -4.60 14.17
C PRO A 201 -2.57 -5.17 12.80
N ALA A 202 -2.84 -4.31 11.81
CA ALA A 202 -3.29 -4.74 10.49
C ALA A 202 -2.22 -4.46 9.43
N LEU A 203 -1.26 -5.38 9.27
CA LEU A 203 -0.18 -5.28 8.31
C LEU A 203 -0.35 -6.24 7.13
N ASP A 204 0.26 -5.87 6.00
CA ASP A 204 0.54 -6.78 4.89
C ASP A 204 1.60 -7.80 5.34
N PRO A 205 1.28 -9.09 5.38
CA PRO A 205 2.21 -10.11 5.89
C PRO A 205 3.44 -10.31 4.99
N CYS A 206 3.39 -9.88 3.73
CA CYS A 206 4.50 -9.98 2.78
C CYS A 206 5.32 -8.69 2.65
N ARG A 207 5.03 -7.66 3.47
CA ARG A 207 5.72 -6.36 3.43
C ARG A 207 6.63 -6.20 4.64
N LEU A 208 7.92 -5.96 4.39
CA LEU A 208 8.88 -5.61 5.43
C LEU A 208 9.24 -4.13 5.29
N THR A 209 8.90 -3.35 6.30
CA THR A 209 9.33 -1.95 6.45
C THR A 209 10.35 -1.86 7.57
N VAL A 210 11.56 -1.40 7.24
CA VAL A 210 12.69 -1.25 8.17
C VAL A 210 12.98 0.23 8.36
N CYS A 211 12.91 0.71 9.59
CA CYS A 211 13.17 2.09 9.96
C CYS A 211 14.61 2.27 10.46
N THR A 212 15.28 3.31 9.99
CA THR A 212 16.62 3.73 10.40
C THR A 212 16.60 4.86 11.42
N ALA A 213 15.44 5.39 11.77
CA ALA A 213 15.33 6.48 12.75
C ALA A 213 16.01 6.08 14.07
N GLY A 214 16.75 7.02 14.65
CA GLY A 214 17.60 6.76 15.83
C GLY A 214 18.99 6.22 15.49
N THR A 215 19.36 6.15 14.21
CA THR A 215 20.73 5.82 13.77
C THR A 215 21.29 6.92 12.86
N ASP A 216 22.59 6.92 12.65
CA ASP A 216 23.34 7.89 11.82
C ASP A 216 23.22 7.66 10.31
N ILE A 217 22.29 6.81 9.87
CA ILE A 217 22.06 6.50 8.44
C ILE A 217 20.58 6.73 8.06
N THR A 218 20.36 7.31 6.90
CA THR A 218 19.00 7.45 6.33
C THR A 218 18.53 6.18 5.65
N GLY A 219 17.20 6.05 5.41
CA GLY A 219 16.67 4.94 4.64
C GLY A 219 17.23 4.89 3.22
N HIS A 220 17.39 6.04 2.54
CA HIS A 220 18.05 6.11 1.23
C HIS A 220 19.46 5.55 1.27
N GLN A 221 20.29 5.98 2.23
CA GLN A 221 21.66 5.49 2.37
C GLN A 221 21.72 3.99 2.70
N LEU A 222 20.77 3.49 3.51
CA LEU A 222 20.66 2.05 3.79
C LEU A 222 20.32 1.27 2.51
N ALA A 223 19.38 1.76 1.70
CA ALA A 223 19.01 1.13 0.44
C ALA A 223 20.20 1.07 -0.55
N ASP A 224 20.90 2.19 -0.74
CA ASP A 224 22.08 2.28 -1.61
C ASP A 224 23.21 1.33 -1.14
N THR A 225 23.43 1.24 0.17
CA THR A 225 24.45 0.34 0.73
C THR A 225 24.06 -1.13 0.57
N LEU A 226 22.78 -1.47 0.77
CA LEU A 226 22.28 -2.83 0.53
C LEU A 226 22.42 -3.23 -0.93
N TRP A 227 22.14 -2.32 -1.86
CA TRP A 227 22.34 -2.58 -3.28
C TRP A 227 23.81 -2.77 -3.63
N SER A 228 24.65 -1.81 -3.29
CA SER A 228 26.06 -1.78 -3.71
C SER A 228 26.91 -2.88 -3.05
N GLU A 229 26.69 -3.16 -1.76
CA GLU A 229 27.52 -4.11 -1.00
C GLU A 229 26.93 -5.52 -0.91
N CYS A 230 25.63 -5.69 -1.11
CA CYS A 230 24.94 -6.97 -0.90
C CYS A 230 24.16 -7.47 -2.12
N GLY A 231 24.00 -6.66 -3.15
CA GLY A 231 23.17 -6.96 -4.32
C GLY A 231 21.70 -7.19 -3.93
N VAL A 232 21.19 -6.39 -2.98
CA VAL A 232 19.79 -6.46 -2.51
C VAL A 232 19.09 -5.15 -2.89
N ALA A 233 18.15 -5.24 -3.82
CA ALA A 233 17.26 -4.14 -4.16
C ALA A 233 16.10 -4.05 -3.17
N CYS A 234 15.72 -2.84 -2.78
CA CYS A 234 14.48 -2.57 -2.07
C CYS A 234 13.38 -2.13 -3.05
N GLU A 235 12.14 -2.17 -2.62
CA GLU A 235 11.01 -1.63 -3.38
C GLU A 235 11.02 -0.10 -3.35
N MET A 236 11.24 0.47 -2.18
CA MET A 236 11.24 1.92 -1.96
C MET A 236 12.11 2.25 -0.75
N ALA A 237 12.64 3.48 -0.73
CA ALA A 237 13.24 4.09 0.45
C ALA A 237 12.79 5.55 0.57
N ASP A 238 12.73 6.01 1.81
CA ASP A 238 12.61 7.43 2.18
C ASP A 238 13.70 7.80 3.20
N ASP A 239 13.62 8.97 3.81
CA ASP A 239 14.62 9.42 4.78
C ASP A 239 14.73 8.52 6.01
N ARG A 240 13.66 7.82 6.39
CA ARG A 240 13.60 6.98 7.60
C ARG A 240 13.46 5.50 7.32
N ASN A 241 12.86 5.12 6.20
CA ASN A 241 12.40 3.75 5.97
C ASN A 241 12.96 3.15 4.70
N VAL A 242 13.12 1.83 4.73
CA VAL A 242 13.35 1.01 3.54
C VAL A 242 12.27 -0.08 3.50
N VAL A 243 11.61 -0.22 2.36
CA VAL A 243 10.49 -1.14 2.15
C VAL A 243 10.91 -2.28 1.24
N PHE A 244 10.59 -3.50 1.63
CA PHE A 244 10.77 -4.72 0.83
C PHE A 244 9.43 -5.42 0.65
N ILE A 245 9.22 -5.98 -0.54
CA ILE A 245 8.08 -6.85 -0.85
C ILE A 245 8.61 -8.27 -1.04
N LEU A 246 8.09 -9.22 -0.27
CA LEU A 246 8.37 -10.62 -0.44
C LEU A 246 7.26 -11.23 -1.30
N THR A 247 7.65 -11.87 -2.40
CA THR A 247 6.72 -12.56 -3.31
C THR A 247 6.97 -14.06 -3.28
N GLY A 248 6.02 -14.84 -3.80
CA GLY A 248 6.17 -16.28 -3.89
C GLY A 248 7.39 -16.75 -4.71
N SER A 249 7.98 -15.85 -5.49
CA SER A 249 9.09 -16.14 -6.39
C SER A 249 10.42 -15.51 -5.95
N ASP A 250 10.62 -15.26 -4.66
CA ASP A 250 11.86 -14.64 -4.17
C ASP A 250 13.11 -15.48 -4.52
N PRO A 251 14.17 -14.86 -5.07
CA PRO A 251 15.37 -15.58 -5.52
C PRO A 251 16.08 -16.30 -4.36
N ASN A 252 16.53 -17.52 -4.60
CA ASN A 252 17.32 -18.27 -3.65
C ASN A 252 18.51 -17.46 -3.11
N GLY A 253 18.62 -17.38 -1.79
CA GLY A 253 19.70 -16.66 -1.10
C GLY A 253 19.47 -15.14 -0.95
N ALA A 254 18.44 -14.53 -1.52
CA ALA A 254 18.15 -13.10 -1.35
C ALA A 254 17.91 -12.75 0.12
N ILE A 255 17.11 -13.53 0.82
CA ILE A 255 16.82 -13.37 2.26
C ILE A 255 18.10 -13.46 3.10
N SER A 256 18.98 -14.41 2.79
CA SER A 256 20.26 -14.56 3.50
C SER A 256 21.19 -13.37 3.25
N ARG A 257 21.21 -12.82 2.03
CA ARG A 257 21.97 -11.61 1.73
C ARG A 257 21.42 -10.41 2.48
N LEU A 258 20.09 -10.24 2.50
CA LEU A 258 19.41 -9.18 3.24
C LEU A 258 19.73 -9.25 4.73
N LYS A 259 19.55 -10.41 5.38
CA LYS A 259 19.88 -10.60 6.80
C LYS A 259 21.33 -10.24 7.11
N ARG A 260 22.28 -10.73 6.30
CA ARG A 260 23.71 -10.41 6.47
C ARG A 260 24.02 -8.94 6.24
N GLY A 261 23.43 -8.34 5.21
CA GLY A 261 23.59 -6.93 4.87
C GLY A 261 23.12 -6.02 6.00
N LEU A 262 21.88 -6.17 6.43
CA LEU A 262 21.29 -5.37 7.52
C LEU A 262 22.15 -5.45 8.79
N ARG A 263 22.57 -6.66 9.19
CA ARG A 263 23.42 -6.84 10.39
C ARG A 263 24.80 -6.22 10.22
N ARG A 264 25.44 -6.36 9.04
CA ARG A 264 26.78 -5.81 8.78
C ARG A 264 26.76 -4.28 8.77
N ILE A 265 25.75 -3.70 8.12
CA ILE A 265 25.60 -2.25 8.05
C ILE A 265 25.29 -1.69 9.44
N SER A 266 24.36 -2.28 10.16
CA SER A 266 23.99 -1.90 11.52
C SER A 266 25.20 -1.81 12.47
N ARG A 267 26.13 -2.77 12.39
CA ARG A 267 27.34 -2.79 13.25
C ARG A 267 28.33 -1.65 13.01
N ARG A 268 28.16 -0.91 11.92
CA ARG A 268 29.01 0.23 11.55
C ARG A 268 28.34 1.56 11.84
N ARG A 269 27.19 1.53 12.56
CA ARG A 269 26.35 2.72 12.79
C ARG A 269 26.35 3.08 14.28
N GLU A 270 26.03 4.33 14.53
CA GLU A 270 25.87 4.87 15.87
C GLU A 270 24.40 5.17 16.16
N LEU A 271 24.02 5.07 17.43
CA LEU A 271 22.71 5.52 17.89
C LEU A 271 22.75 7.04 18.07
N ILE A 272 21.75 7.69 17.50
CA ILE A 272 21.50 9.12 17.66
C ILE A 272 20.13 9.35 18.29
N PRO A 273 19.85 10.51 18.91
CA PRO A 273 18.51 10.83 19.38
C PRO A 273 17.47 10.71 18.27
N LEU A 274 16.32 10.14 18.59
CA LEU A 274 15.20 10.10 17.64
C LEU A 274 14.81 11.54 17.26
N PRO A 275 14.75 11.88 15.96
CA PRO A 275 14.23 13.15 15.54
C PRO A 275 12.75 13.24 15.93
N SER A 276 12.36 14.28 16.66
CA SER A 276 10.96 14.54 16.96
C SER A 276 10.18 14.69 15.64
N LEU A 277 9.00 14.08 15.55
CA LEU A 277 8.07 14.44 14.50
C LEU A 277 7.58 15.86 14.79
N SER A 278 8.11 16.83 14.07
CA SER A 278 7.64 18.20 14.14
C SER A 278 6.25 18.27 13.52
N ALA A 279 5.27 18.66 14.29
CA ALA A 279 3.91 19.09 13.98
C ALA A 279 3.06 18.14 13.10
N PRO A 280 1.76 18.03 13.38
CA PRO A 280 0.83 17.38 12.45
C PRO A 280 0.91 18.06 11.08
N PHE A 281 0.69 17.27 10.02
CA PHE A 281 0.58 17.83 8.67
C PHE A 281 -0.36 19.05 8.71
N PRO A 282 0.04 20.20 8.15
CA PRO A 282 -0.85 21.34 8.09
C PRO A 282 -2.14 20.94 7.38
N PRO A 283 -3.29 21.53 7.74
CA PRO A 283 -4.53 21.31 7.00
C PRO A 283 -4.26 21.56 5.52
N ALA A 284 -4.86 20.72 4.66
CA ALA A 284 -4.69 20.87 3.22
C ALA A 284 -5.30 22.19 2.78
N GLU A 285 -4.46 23.17 2.42
CA GLU A 285 -4.91 24.40 1.80
C GLU A 285 -5.03 24.19 0.28
N ARG A 286 -6.10 24.69 -0.30
CA ARG A 286 -6.28 24.69 -1.75
C ARG A 286 -5.36 25.76 -2.36
N VAL A 287 -4.20 25.35 -2.85
CA VAL A 287 -3.22 26.27 -3.44
C VAL A 287 -3.59 26.65 -4.89
N MET A 288 -4.23 25.74 -5.63
CA MET A 288 -4.72 26.01 -7.00
C MET A 288 -6.02 25.22 -7.28
N PRO A 289 -6.95 25.74 -8.11
CA PRO A 289 -8.06 24.95 -8.61
C PRO A 289 -7.54 23.80 -9.46
N ALA A 290 -8.17 22.63 -9.35
CA ALA A 290 -7.78 21.43 -10.09
C ALA A 290 -7.74 21.61 -11.62
N SER A 291 -8.41 22.62 -12.14
CA SER A 291 -8.56 22.94 -13.56
C SER A 291 -7.63 24.05 -14.08
N SER A 292 -6.74 24.62 -13.29
CA SER A 292 -5.89 25.75 -13.69
C SER A 292 -4.46 25.35 -14.11
N GLY A 293 -4.22 24.07 -14.35
CA GLY A 293 -2.98 23.58 -14.93
C GLY A 293 -3.13 23.39 -16.42
N SER A 294 -3.04 24.48 -17.18
CA SER A 294 -2.76 24.43 -18.64
C SER A 294 -1.27 24.58 -18.87
#